data_2a09cc28d486e83bf668d4267231aa32
#
_entry.id   2a09cc28d486e83bf668d4267231aa32
#
_cell.length_a   1.000
_cell.length_b   1.000
_cell.length_c   1.000
_cell.angle_alpha   90.00
_cell.angle_beta   90.00
_cell.angle_gamma   90.00
#
_symmetry.space_group_name_H-M   'P 1'
#
loop_
_entity.id
_entity.type
_entity.pdbx_description
1 polymer ?
#
loop_
_entity_poly.entity_id
_entity_poly.type
_entity_poly.pdbx_seq_one_letter_code
_entity_poly.pdbx_strand_id
1 'polypeptide(L)'
;MKQAVITGVSTGIGHACVKVLIERGFRVFGSVRKQEDADRLQKEFGEMFVPLLFDVTDEPAVQAAAGKVGAHLDTTTLDGLVNNAGIEIAGPLSHLSTDQFRYQLEVNLVGPLIVTKAFLPLLGADQARKGSPGRIVNISSAGGKIAGPFTGAYSASKFGLEGFSESLRRELMLFGIDVIIIGPGAVVTPIWQKSETGVTERFRETPYAEALAKFESYAAKEGASGYSPDVIGNVVWQALTREHPKVRYAVVPNRLTNWTIPQLIPMRILDKLVAQFMGIKRKRRPHGV
;
A
#
# COMPACT_ATOMS: atom_id res chain seq x y z
N MET A 1 -18.00 16.88 -11.86
CA MET A 1 -17.38 15.54 -12.01
C MET A 1 -16.31 15.41 -10.94
N LYS A 2 -16.29 14.30 -10.20
CA LYS A 2 -15.27 14.05 -9.16
C LYS A 2 -13.92 13.69 -9.79
N GLN A 3 -12.84 14.05 -9.09
CA GLN A 3 -11.47 13.84 -9.57
C GLN A 3 -10.58 13.26 -8.48
N ALA A 4 -9.76 12.27 -8.83
CA ALA A 4 -8.86 11.63 -7.87
C ALA A 4 -7.48 11.38 -8.47
N VAL A 5 -6.45 11.47 -7.63
CA VAL A 5 -5.08 11.04 -7.94
C VAL A 5 -4.85 9.68 -7.30
N ILE A 6 -4.26 8.73 -8.04
CA ILE A 6 -3.89 7.40 -7.54
C ILE A 6 -2.44 7.12 -7.91
N THR A 7 -1.62 6.72 -6.94
CA THR A 7 -0.22 6.34 -7.22
C THR A 7 -0.08 4.85 -7.51
N GLY A 8 0.81 4.48 -8.47
CA GLY A 8 1.15 3.09 -8.77
C GLY A 8 0.02 2.30 -9.43
N VAL A 9 -0.52 2.81 -10.56
CA VAL A 9 -1.71 2.24 -11.21
C VAL A 9 -1.43 1.24 -12.32
N SER A 10 -0.17 0.90 -12.58
CA SER A 10 0.18 0.02 -13.71
C SER A 10 -0.41 -1.39 -13.58
N THR A 11 -0.61 -1.90 -12.37
CA THR A 11 -1.13 -3.25 -12.09
C THR A 11 -1.83 -3.32 -10.73
N GLY A 12 -2.45 -4.47 -10.43
CA GLY A 12 -2.94 -4.83 -9.09
C GLY A 12 -4.01 -3.90 -8.54
N ILE A 13 -3.88 -3.53 -7.26
CA ILE A 13 -4.86 -2.71 -6.54
C ILE A 13 -5.02 -1.34 -7.19
N GLY A 14 -3.92 -0.69 -7.59
CA GLY A 14 -3.97 0.63 -8.22
C GLY A 14 -4.76 0.62 -9.52
N HIS A 15 -4.53 -0.38 -10.38
CA HIS A 15 -5.27 -0.55 -11.63
C HIS A 15 -6.77 -0.76 -11.37
N ALA A 16 -7.11 -1.64 -10.42
CA ALA A 16 -8.50 -1.87 -10.05
C ALA A 16 -9.19 -0.63 -9.46
N CYS A 17 -8.46 0.19 -8.70
CA CYS A 17 -8.97 1.48 -8.22
C CYS A 17 -9.28 2.43 -9.37
N VAL A 18 -8.41 2.52 -10.39
CA VAL A 18 -8.68 3.32 -11.60
C VAL A 18 -9.96 2.85 -12.27
N LYS A 19 -10.07 1.55 -12.58
CA LYS A 19 -11.23 0.95 -13.20
C LYS A 19 -12.52 1.29 -12.45
N VAL A 20 -12.58 0.97 -11.15
CA VAL A 20 -13.77 1.17 -10.32
C VAL A 20 -14.15 2.64 -10.21
N LEU A 21 -13.18 3.56 -10.05
CA LEU A 21 -13.48 4.98 -9.95
C LEU A 21 -13.99 5.56 -11.28
N ILE A 22 -13.42 5.17 -12.41
CA ILE A 22 -13.89 5.61 -13.73
C ILE A 22 -15.30 5.09 -14.01
N GLU A 23 -15.60 3.81 -13.73
CA GLU A 23 -16.94 3.25 -13.83
C GLU A 23 -17.98 3.97 -12.96
N ARG A 24 -17.53 4.67 -11.91
CA ARG A 24 -18.34 5.49 -10.99
C ARG A 24 -18.33 6.99 -11.32
N GLY A 25 -17.82 7.37 -12.51
CA GLY A 25 -17.86 8.74 -13.01
C GLY A 25 -16.77 9.68 -12.49
N PHE A 26 -15.68 9.14 -11.94
CA PHE A 26 -14.50 9.93 -11.61
C PHE A 26 -13.60 10.10 -12.83
N ARG A 27 -12.95 11.27 -12.94
CA ARG A 27 -11.71 11.39 -13.69
C ARG A 27 -10.55 10.99 -12.78
N VAL A 28 -9.64 10.16 -13.28
CA VAL A 28 -8.52 9.63 -12.50
C VAL A 28 -7.20 10.05 -13.11
N PHE A 29 -6.36 10.70 -12.30
CA PHE A 29 -4.96 10.94 -12.57
C PHE A 29 -4.14 9.80 -11.97
N GLY A 30 -3.55 8.96 -12.81
CA GLY A 30 -2.89 7.74 -12.36
C GLY A 30 -1.38 7.77 -12.55
N SER A 31 -0.58 7.57 -11.48
CA SER A 31 0.86 7.55 -11.66
C SER A 31 1.40 6.19 -12.11
N VAL A 32 2.29 6.25 -13.09
CA VAL A 32 3.10 5.13 -13.58
C VAL A 32 4.55 5.57 -13.72
N ARG A 33 5.48 4.61 -13.78
CA ARG A 33 6.92 4.89 -13.94
C ARG A 33 7.42 4.77 -15.38
N LYS A 34 6.65 4.08 -16.23
CA LYS A 34 7.02 3.80 -17.62
C LYS A 34 6.00 4.41 -18.58
N GLN A 35 6.49 4.96 -19.69
CA GLN A 35 5.63 5.52 -20.73
C GLN A 35 4.71 4.44 -21.35
N GLU A 36 5.21 3.22 -21.52
CA GLU A 36 4.42 2.10 -22.07
C GLU A 36 3.18 1.79 -21.23
N ASP A 37 3.29 1.89 -19.87
CA ASP A 37 2.15 1.72 -18.98
C ASP A 37 1.17 2.91 -19.10
N ALA A 38 1.69 4.13 -19.28
CA ALA A 38 0.86 5.32 -19.49
C ALA A 38 0.01 5.17 -20.76
N ASP A 39 0.65 4.80 -21.88
CA ASP A 39 -0.01 4.64 -23.18
C ASP A 39 -1.04 3.49 -23.14
N ARG A 40 -0.70 2.38 -22.53
CA ARG A 40 -1.61 1.24 -22.34
C ARG A 40 -2.86 1.62 -21.55
N LEU A 41 -2.69 2.27 -20.41
CA LEU A 41 -3.81 2.67 -19.55
C LEU A 41 -4.66 3.78 -20.19
N GLN A 42 -4.02 4.73 -20.90
CA GLN A 42 -4.73 5.75 -21.66
C GLN A 42 -5.62 5.12 -22.74
N LYS A 43 -5.11 4.09 -23.43
CA LYS A 43 -5.89 3.34 -24.43
C LYS A 43 -7.04 2.54 -23.78
N GLU A 44 -6.81 1.97 -22.60
CA GLU A 44 -7.79 1.16 -21.85
C GLU A 44 -8.95 2.00 -21.31
N PHE A 45 -8.65 3.15 -20.70
CA PHE A 45 -9.60 3.95 -19.94
C PHE A 45 -10.05 5.25 -20.64
N GLY A 46 -9.48 5.58 -21.78
CA GLY A 46 -9.85 6.76 -22.57
C GLY A 46 -9.64 8.09 -21.86
N GLU A 47 -10.49 9.07 -22.15
CA GLU A 47 -10.37 10.46 -21.67
C GLU A 47 -10.59 10.61 -20.15
N MET A 48 -11.18 9.62 -19.50
CA MET A 48 -11.39 9.66 -18.04
C MET A 48 -10.13 9.33 -17.26
N PHE A 49 -9.08 8.83 -17.90
CA PHE A 49 -7.77 8.57 -17.32
C PHE A 49 -6.73 9.57 -17.83
N VAL A 50 -5.97 10.15 -16.90
CA VAL A 50 -4.86 11.06 -17.23
C VAL A 50 -3.58 10.47 -16.61
N PRO A 51 -2.62 10.00 -17.42
CA PRO A 51 -1.39 9.44 -16.90
C PRO A 51 -0.47 10.52 -16.32
N LEU A 52 0.13 10.20 -15.17
CA LEU A 52 1.19 10.97 -14.55
C LEU A 52 2.47 10.10 -14.53
N LEU A 53 3.55 10.62 -15.09
CA LEU A 53 4.82 9.87 -15.17
C LEU A 53 5.75 10.31 -14.04
N PHE A 54 5.82 9.52 -12.96
CA PHE A 54 6.76 9.73 -11.85
C PHE A 54 6.96 8.47 -10.98
N ASP A 55 8.12 8.37 -10.33
CA ASP A 55 8.33 7.52 -9.16
C ASP A 55 7.97 8.32 -7.90
N VAL A 56 7.34 7.68 -6.90
CA VAL A 56 6.93 8.35 -5.65
C VAL A 56 8.10 8.85 -4.80
N THR A 57 9.30 8.39 -5.09
CA THR A 57 10.55 8.79 -4.44
C THR A 57 11.23 10.00 -5.13
N ASP A 58 10.75 10.40 -6.30
CA ASP A 58 11.26 11.56 -7.06
C ASP A 58 10.41 12.81 -6.72
N GLU A 59 10.82 13.53 -5.67
CA GLU A 59 10.07 14.69 -5.18
C GLU A 59 9.89 15.78 -6.26
N PRO A 60 10.89 16.15 -7.09
CA PRO A 60 10.70 17.09 -8.20
C PRO A 60 9.65 16.62 -9.22
N ALA A 61 9.68 15.36 -9.63
CA ALA A 61 8.71 14.82 -10.58
C ALA A 61 7.28 14.78 -10.00
N VAL A 62 7.15 14.46 -8.70
CA VAL A 62 5.86 14.49 -7.98
C VAL A 62 5.32 15.92 -7.91
N GLN A 63 6.15 16.92 -7.62
CA GLN A 63 5.76 18.33 -7.61
C GLN A 63 5.30 18.80 -8.98
N ALA A 64 6.03 18.45 -10.05
CA ALA A 64 5.64 18.76 -11.42
C ALA A 64 4.28 18.14 -11.80
N ALA A 65 4.03 16.90 -11.35
CA ALA A 65 2.75 16.21 -11.54
C ALA A 65 1.61 16.91 -10.78
N ALA A 66 1.86 17.36 -9.55
CA ALA A 66 0.87 18.14 -8.79
C ALA A 66 0.54 19.46 -9.48
N GLY A 67 1.53 20.14 -10.07
CA GLY A 67 1.32 21.34 -10.89
C GLY A 67 0.42 21.07 -12.09
N LYS A 68 0.63 19.96 -12.82
CA LYS A 68 -0.21 19.54 -13.94
C LYS A 68 -1.66 19.28 -13.52
N VAL A 69 -1.87 18.56 -12.41
CA VAL A 69 -3.20 18.32 -11.87
C VAL A 69 -3.84 19.63 -11.41
N GLY A 70 -3.09 20.52 -10.75
CA GLY A 70 -3.56 21.84 -10.35
C GLY A 70 -4.07 22.69 -11.49
N ALA A 71 -3.34 22.71 -12.61
CA ALA A 71 -3.75 23.41 -13.84
C ALA A 71 -5.05 22.81 -14.44
N HIS A 72 -5.24 21.49 -14.29
CA HIS A 72 -6.45 20.81 -14.78
C HIS A 72 -7.69 21.04 -13.89
N LEU A 73 -7.46 21.21 -12.59
CA LEU A 73 -8.52 21.51 -11.59
C LEU A 73 -8.95 22.97 -11.64
N ASP A 74 -8.16 23.86 -12.25
CA ASP A 74 -8.32 25.30 -12.17
C ASP A 74 -8.39 25.76 -10.69
N THR A 75 -9.50 26.31 -10.27
CA THR A 75 -9.71 26.80 -8.88
C THR A 75 -10.40 25.77 -7.97
N THR A 76 -10.79 24.60 -8.49
CA THR A 76 -11.52 23.62 -7.67
C THR A 76 -10.59 22.70 -6.87
N THR A 77 -11.13 22.12 -5.78
CA THR A 77 -10.42 21.12 -5.00
C THR A 77 -10.38 19.76 -5.69
N LEU A 78 -9.33 18.98 -5.40
CA LEU A 78 -9.21 17.56 -5.73
C LEU A 78 -10.05 16.75 -4.74
N ASP A 79 -10.93 15.84 -5.20
CA ASP A 79 -11.79 15.05 -4.32
C ASP A 79 -11.04 13.96 -3.55
N GLY A 80 -9.96 13.42 -4.11
CA GLY A 80 -9.23 12.34 -3.43
C GLY A 80 -7.80 12.13 -3.91
N LEU A 81 -6.96 11.73 -2.94
CA LEU A 81 -5.60 11.24 -3.17
C LEU A 81 -5.50 9.82 -2.62
N VAL A 82 -5.08 8.86 -3.44
CA VAL A 82 -4.87 7.46 -3.05
C VAL A 82 -3.38 7.13 -3.13
N ASN A 83 -2.71 7.05 -2.00
CA ASN A 83 -1.35 6.56 -1.87
C ASN A 83 -1.38 5.02 -1.93
N ASN A 84 -1.21 4.47 -3.14
CA ASN A 84 -1.26 3.03 -3.39
C ASN A 84 0.10 2.46 -3.81
N ALA A 85 0.98 3.25 -4.43
CA ALA A 85 2.30 2.78 -4.84
C ALA A 85 3.04 2.11 -3.67
N GLY A 86 3.63 0.95 -3.94
CA GLY A 86 4.35 0.20 -2.92
C GLY A 86 5.06 -1.00 -3.48
N ILE A 87 6.04 -1.47 -2.72
CA ILE A 87 6.84 -2.66 -3.00
C ILE A 87 6.86 -3.56 -1.78
N GLU A 88 7.30 -4.80 -1.96
CA GLU A 88 7.63 -5.73 -0.89
C GLU A 88 8.99 -6.37 -1.17
N ILE A 89 9.86 -6.34 -0.17
CA ILE A 89 11.17 -7.00 -0.16
C ILE A 89 11.15 -8.05 0.93
N ALA A 90 10.98 -9.31 0.53
CA ALA A 90 10.96 -10.44 1.44
C ALA A 90 12.37 -10.97 1.75
N GLY A 91 12.56 -11.45 2.96
CA GLY A 91 13.78 -12.11 3.42
C GLY A 91 14.00 -11.97 4.92
N PRO A 92 14.93 -12.77 5.50
CA PRO A 92 15.28 -12.66 6.91
C PRO A 92 15.94 -11.30 7.18
N LEU A 93 15.46 -10.54 8.17
CA LEU A 93 16.01 -9.21 8.50
C LEU A 93 17.51 -9.22 8.78
N SER A 94 18.02 -10.31 9.35
CA SER A 94 19.46 -10.48 9.63
C SER A 94 20.32 -10.67 8.36
N HIS A 95 19.71 -10.85 7.19
CA HIS A 95 20.38 -11.11 5.90
C HIS A 95 19.96 -10.14 4.79
N LEU A 96 18.98 -9.28 5.05
CA LEU A 96 18.68 -8.17 4.16
C LEU A 96 19.75 -7.10 4.27
N SER A 97 20.15 -6.50 3.15
CA SER A 97 21.04 -5.34 3.19
C SER A 97 20.30 -4.12 3.78
N THR A 98 21.06 -3.24 4.43
CA THR A 98 20.49 -1.99 4.95
C THR A 98 19.88 -1.13 3.83
N ASP A 99 20.43 -1.19 2.62
CA ASP A 99 19.91 -0.45 1.47
C ASP A 99 18.58 -1.01 0.97
N GLN A 100 18.41 -2.35 0.99
CA GLN A 100 17.09 -2.96 0.71
C GLN A 100 16.04 -2.52 1.74
N PHE A 101 16.43 -2.47 3.02
CA PHE A 101 15.54 -2.00 4.08
C PHE A 101 15.20 -0.51 3.91
N ARG A 102 16.20 0.35 3.63
CA ARG A 102 15.98 1.78 3.35
C ARG A 102 15.06 1.99 2.15
N TYR A 103 15.31 1.27 1.05
CA TYR A 103 14.51 1.37 -0.17
C TYR A 103 13.05 0.96 0.06
N GLN A 104 12.83 -0.09 0.89
CA GLN A 104 11.48 -0.48 1.30
C GLN A 104 10.73 0.65 2.03
N LEU A 105 11.42 1.34 2.95
CA LEU A 105 10.85 2.47 3.69
C LEU A 105 10.67 3.70 2.78
N GLU A 106 11.64 3.95 1.91
CA GLU A 106 11.61 5.08 0.98
C GLU A 106 10.35 5.04 0.10
N VAL A 107 10.08 3.89 -0.53
CA VAL A 107 8.90 3.76 -1.38
C VAL A 107 7.60 3.75 -0.59
N ASN A 108 7.53 2.96 0.49
CA ASN A 108 6.24 2.67 1.16
C ASN A 108 5.85 3.67 2.24
N LEU A 109 6.77 4.51 2.71
CA LEU A 109 6.54 5.45 3.81
C LEU A 109 6.93 6.88 3.45
N VAL A 110 8.15 7.10 2.95
CA VAL A 110 8.61 8.44 2.54
C VAL A 110 7.88 8.89 1.27
N GLY A 111 7.69 7.99 0.29
CA GLY A 111 6.92 8.27 -0.92
C GLY A 111 5.50 8.81 -0.65
N PRO A 112 4.67 8.17 0.19
CA PRO A 112 3.39 8.75 0.63
C PRO A 112 3.48 10.12 1.28
N LEU A 113 4.56 10.43 2.02
CA LEU A 113 4.80 11.76 2.57
C LEU A 113 5.05 12.79 1.45
N ILE A 114 5.96 12.47 0.50
CA ILE A 114 6.29 13.33 -0.64
C ILE A 114 5.04 13.63 -1.45
N VAL A 115 4.31 12.60 -1.83
CA VAL A 115 3.07 12.72 -2.63
C VAL A 115 2.03 13.53 -1.86
N THR A 116 1.82 13.24 -0.58
CA THR A 116 0.84 13.96 0.25
C THR A 116 1.18 15.44 0.32
N LYS A 117 2.43 15.81 0.59
CA LYS A 117 2.88 17.22 0.64
C LYS A 117 2.60 17.95 -0.67
N ALA A 118 2.91 17.32 -1.80
CA ALA A 118 2.74 17.91 -3.12
C ALA A 118 1.27 18.17 -3.48
N PHE A 119 0.37 17.23 -3.14
CA PHE A 119 -1.05 17.33 -3.48
C PHE A 119 -1.92 17.95 -2.38
N LEU A 120 -1.39 18.19 -1.19
CA LEU A 120 -2.15 18.75 -0.05
C LEU A 120 -2.82 20.10 -0.34
N PRO A 121 -2.16 21.06 -1.03
CA PRO A 121 -2.82 22.32 -1.42
C PRO A 121 -4.05 22.08 -2.30
N LEU A 122 -4.00 21.09 -3.20
CA LEU A 122 -5.09 20.74 -4.11
C LEU A 122 -6.28 20.10 -3.40
N LEU A 123 -6.05 19.44 -2.26
CA LEU A 123 -7.08 18.81 -1.43
C LEU A 123 -7.87 19.79 -0.56
N GLY A 124 -7.53 21.08 -0.59
CA GLY A 124 -8.22 22.11 0.17
C GLY A 124 -7.41 22.68 1.35
N ALA A 125 -6.12 22.33 1.51
CA ALA A 125 -5.25 23.04 2.44
C ALA A 125 -4.93 24.47 1.95
N ASP A 126 -4.94 24.69 0.62
CA ASP A 126 -5.01 26.03 0.03
C ASP A 126 -6.48 26.50 0.05
N GLN A 127 -6.79 27.42 0.96
CA GLN A 127 -8.14 27.95 1.16
C GLN A 127 -8.64 28.86 0.02
N ALA A 128 -7.79 29.24 -0.92
CA ALA A 128 -8.20 29.94 -2.12
C ALA A 128 -8.96 29.02 -3.11
N ARG A 129 -8.85 27.70 -2.97
CA ARG A 129 -9.57 26.72 -3.79
C ARG A 129 -11.03 26.60 -3.38
N LYS A 130 -11.89 26.39 -4.40
CA LYS A 130 -13.35 26.30 -4.25
C LYS A 130 -13.78 24.83 -4.19
N GLY A 131 -14.66 24.50 -3.27
CA GLY A 131 -15.24 23.16 -3.13
C GLY A 131 -15.04 22.59 -1.73
N SER A 132 -15.54 21.41 -1.52
CA SER A 132 -15.33 20.68 -0.25
C SER A 132 -13.90 20.17 -0.18
N PRO A 133 -13.31 20.07 1.02
CA PRO A 133 -12.02 19.40 1.18
C PRO A 133 -12.07 17.96 0.65
N GLY A 134 -11.00 17.55 -0.02
CA GLY A 134 -10.84 16.18 -0.49
C GLY A 134 -10.42 15.23 0.63
N ARG A 135 -10.11 13.98 0.25
CA ARG A 135 -9.72 12.92 1.19
C ARG A 135 -8.42 12.25 0.78
N ILE A 136 -7.64 11.82 1.77
CA ILE A 136 -6.44 11.01 1.55
C ILE A 136 -6.75 9.57 1.93
N VAL A 137 -6.48 8.63 1.04
CA VAL A 137 -6.59 7.19 1.28
C VAL A 137 -5.20 6.58 1.19
N ASN A 138 -4.71 6.02 2.30
CA ASN A 138 -3.43 5.32 2.35
C ASN A 138 -3.66 3.80 2.30
N ILE A 139 -3.12 3.14 1.27
CA ILE A 139 -3.18 1.67 1.15
C ILE A 139 -2.07 1.07 2.02
N SER A 140 -2.48 0.66 3.21
CA SER A 140 -1.65 -0.07 4.17
C SER A 140 -1.68 -1.58 3.86
N SER A 141 -1.71 -2.40 4.89
CA SER A 141 -1.79 -3.87 4.82
C SER A 141 -2.31 -4.44 6.15
N ALA A 142 -2.75 -5.68 6.17
CA ALA A 142 -2.83 -6.46 7.40
C ALA A 142 -1.46 -6.55 8.08
N GLY A 143 -0.39 -6.60 7.28
CA GLY A 143 1.01 -6.52 7.73
C GLY A 143 1.42 -5.22 8.41
N GLY A 144 0.57 -4.19 8.41
CA GLY A 144 0.74 -2.95 9.19
C GLY A 144 0.23 -3.03 10.62
N LYS A 145 -0.37 -4.16 11.03
CA LYS A 145 -0.85 -4.41 12.41
C LYS A 145 -0.37 -5.77 12.94
N ILE A 146 -0.05 -6.73 12.07
CA ILE A 146 0.42 -8.06 12.43
C ILE A 146 1.62 -8.36 11.56
N ALA A 147 2.83 -8.33 12.15
CA ALA A 147 4.06 -8.60 11.43
C ALA A 147 4.29 -10.13 11.30
N GLY A 148 4.64 -10.57 10.10
CA GLY A 148 5.06 -11.94 9.83
C GLY A 148 6.59 -12.08 9.73
N PRO A 149 7.16 -13.27 9.94
CA PRO A 149 8.55 -13.53 9.63
C PRO A 149 8.80 -13.36 8.13
N PHE A 150 10.02 -12.97 7.79
CA PHE A 150 10.50 -12.74 6.41
C PHE A 150 9.88 -11.56 5.65
N THR A 151 8.89 -10.89 6.24
CA THR A 151 8.30 -9.64 5.71
C THR A 151 8.63 -8.42 6.59
N GLY A 152 9.71 -8.50 7.37
CA GLY A 152 10.01 -7.51 8.41
C GLY A 152 10.21 -6.09 7.88
N ALA A 153 10.91 -5.91 6.75
CA ALA A 153 11.08 -4.59 6.12
C ALA A 153 9.73 -4.02 5.64
N TYR A 154 8.92 -4.86 4.99
CA TYR A 154 7.57 -4.49 4.55
C TYR A 154 6.67 -4.15 5.74
N SER A 155 6.62 -5.01 6.76
CA SER A 155 5.83 -4.75 7.97
C SER A 155 6.25 -3.45 8.64
N ALA A 156 7.55 -3.18 8.81
CA ALA A 156 8.03 -1.93 9.36
C ALA A 156 7.51 -0.72 8.57
N SER A 157 7.55 -0.78 7.23
CA SER A 157 7.02 0.29 6.38
C SER A 157 5.50 0.50 6.55
N LYS A 158 4.73 -0.58 6.66
CA LYS A 158 3.27 -0.50 6.81
C LYS A 158 2.83 -0.11 8.22
N PHE A 159 3.52 -0.55 9.27
CA PHE A 159 3.33 -0.03 10.64
C PHE A 159 3.66 1.48 10.69
N GLY A 160 4.76 1.90 10.06
CA GLY A 160 5.11 3.32 9.93
C GLY A 160 4.00 4.11 9.21
N LEU A 161 3.46 3.58 8.11
CA LEU A 161 2.37 4.21 7.36
C LEU A 161 1.06 4.31 8.17
N GLU A 162 0.75 3.33 9.02
CA GLU A 162 -0.39 3.41 9.94
C GLU A 162 -0.20 4.57 10.94
N GLY A 163 0.96 4.66 11.62
CA GLY A 163 1.26 5.76 12.54
C GLY A 163 1.31 7.11 11.86
N PHE A 164 1.95 7.21 10.69
CA PHE A 164 1.94 8.40 9.84
C PHE A 164 0.50 8.85 9.52
N SER A 165 -0.34 7.93 9.08
CA SER A 165 -1.73 8.24 8.72
C SER A 165 -2.56 8.71 9.91
N GLU A 166 -2.35 8.15 11.08
CA GLU A 166 -3.05 8.57 12.31
C GLU A 166 -2.65 9.97 12.74
N SER A 167 -1.36 10.32 12.68
CA SER A 167 -0.87 11.67 12.98
C SER A 167 -1.41 12.67 11.98
N LEU A 168 -1.22 12.40 10.70
CA LEU A 168 -1.67 13.24 9.60
C LEU A 168 -3.18 13.52 9.66
N ARG A 169 -4.00 12.52 10.00
CA ARG A 169 -5.45 12.69 10.15
C ARG A 169 -5.81 13.71 11.23
N ARG A 170 -5.08 13.70 12.34
CA ARG A 170 -5.30 14.66 13.44
C ARG A 170 -4.85 16.07 13.05
N GLU A 171 -3.74 16.19 12.37
CA GLU A 171 -3.20 17.47 11.90
C GLU A 171 -4.11 18.11 10.84
N LEU A 172 -4.60 17.29 9.89
CA LEU A 172 -5.42 17.77 8.78
C LEU A 172 -6.89 18.05 9.15
N MET A 173 -7.32 17.78 10.39
CA MET A 173 -8.59 18.29 10.93
C MET A 173 -8.68 19.81 10.80
N LEU A 174 -7.54 20.54 10.84
CA LEU A 174 -7.47 21.98 10.62
C LEU A 174 -8.06 22.40 9.27
N PHE A 175 -7.95 21.56 8.25
CA PHE A 175 -8.41 21.82 6.89
C PHE A 175 -9.69 21.05 6.51
N GLY A 176 -10.24 20.25 7.44
CA GLY A 176 -11.38 19.36 7.14
C GLY A 176 -11.04 18.20 6.19
N ILE A 177 -9.76 17.86 6.03
CA ILE A 177 -9.30 16.78 5.16
C ILE A 177 -9.23 15.47 5.94
N ASP A 178 -10.06 14.49 5.54
CA ASP A 178 -10.02 13.14 6.11
C ASP A 178 -8.82 12.33 5.61
N VAL A 179 -8.17 11.60 6.51
CA VAL A 179 -7.15 10.59 6.18
C VAL A 179 -7.65 9.21 6.58
N ILE A 180 -7.78 8.34 5.59
CA ILE A 180 -8.41 7.02 5.71
C ILE A 180 -7.37 5.95 5.39
N ILE A 181 -7.33 4.90 6.21
CA ILE A 181 -6.44 3.76 6.00
C ILE A 181 -7.26 2.59 5.43
N ILE A 182 -6.76 1.98 4.36
CA ILE A 182 -7.25 0.69 3.89
C ILE A 182 -6.15 -0.33 4.12
N GLY A 183 -6.43 -1.37 4.91
CA GLY A 183 -5.51 -2.46 5.23
C GLY A 183 -5.98 -3.77 4.58
N PRO A 184 -5.55 -4.06 3.34
CA PRO A 184 -5.82 -5.33 2.70
C PRO A 184 -5.10 -6.50 3.39
N GLY A 185 -5.74 -7.68 3.39
CA GLY A 185 -5.07 -8.96 3.56
C GLY A 185 -4.54 -9.46 2.22
N ALA A 186 -4.66 -10.77 1.95
CA ALA A 186 -4.30 -11.34 0.67
C ALA A 186 -5.21 -10.81 -0.45
N VAL A 187 -4.59 -10.30 -1.52
CA VAL A 187 -5.26 -9.80 -2.74
C VAL A 187 -4.51 -10.37 -3.93
N VAL A 188 -5.21 -10.89 -4.92
CA VAL A 188 -4.63 -11.48 -6.14
C VAL A 188 -3.96 -10.37 -6.96
N THR A 189 -2.66 -10.18 -6.77
CA THR A 189 -1.88 -9.11 -7.43
C THR A 189 -0.49 -9.59 -7.81
N PRO A 190 0.17 -8.98 -8.80
CA PRO A 190 1.54 -9.31 -9.17
C PRO A 190 2.60 -9.03 -8.08
N ILE A 191 2.25 -8.37 -6.99
CA ILE A 191 3.19 -8.09 -5.90
C ILE A 191 3.75 -9.38 -5.31
N TRP A 192 2.92 -10.41 -5.14
CA TRP A 192 3.30 -11.73 -4.67
C TRP A 192 4.34 -12.42 -5.57
N GLN A 193 4.16 -12.32 -6.89
CA GLN A 193 5.10 -12.91 -7.85
C GLN A 193 6.45 -12.18 -7.88
N LYS A 194 6.45 -10.86 -7.64
CA LYS A 194 7.66 -10.03 -7.70
C LYS A 194 8.52 -10.12 -6.43
N SER A 195 7.89 -10.29 -5.26
CA SER A 195 8.57 -10.21 -3.96
C SER A 195 9.08 -11.57 -3.46
N GLU A 196 8.41 -12.64 -3.81
CA GLU A 196 8.56 -13.93 -3.14
C GLU A 196 9.16 -15.01 -4.02
N THR A 197 9.05 -14.90 -5.35
CA THR A 197 9.68 -15.87 -6.26
C THR A 197 11.20 -15.88 -6.08
N GLY A 198 11.74 -17.03 -5.71
CA GLY A 198 13.18 -17.24 -5.54
C GLY A 198 13.76 -16.68 -4.23
N VAL A 199 12.92 -16.31 -3.24
CA VAL A 199 13.44 -15.88 -1.93
C VAL A 199 14.18 -17.02 -1.23
N THR A 200 13.70 -18.24 -1.34
CA THR A 200 14.36 -19.45 -0.81
C THR A 200 15.74 -19.62 -1.39
N GLU A 201 15.89 -19.47 -2.72
CA GLU A 201 17.17 -19.62 -3.39
C GLU A 201 18.17 -18.52 -3.01
N ARG A 202 17.71 -17.26 -2.88
CA ARG A 202 18.56 -16.15 -2.44
C ARG A 202 19.19 -16.36 -1.06
N PHE A 203 18.52 -17.10 -0.18
CA PHE A 203 18.94 -17.32 1.20
C PHE A 203 19.17 -18.81 1.53
N ARG A 204 19.41 -19.67 0.51
CA ARG A 204 19.57 -21.12 0.67
C ARG A 204 20.69 -21.53 1.63
N GLU A 205 21.76 -20.72 1.69
CA GLU A 205 22.91 -20.98 2.57
C GLU A 205 22.72 -20.47 4.01
N THR A 206 21.55 -19.91 4.31
CA THR A 206 21.25 -19.40 5.63
C THR A 206 20.52 -20.43 6.49
N PRO A 207 20.51 -20.27 7.84
CA PRO A 207 19.72 -21.11 8.72
C PRO A 207 18.22 -21.08 8.45
N TYR A 208 17.73 -20.18 7.61
CA TYR A 208 16.31 -19.93 7.35
C TYR A 208 15.78 -20.66 6.10
N ALA A 209 16.60 -21.36 5.32
CA ALA A 209 16.20 -21.95 4.04
C ALA A 209 14.92 -22.81 4.11
N GLU A 210 14.80 -23.70 5.09
CA GLU A 210 13.61 -24.53 5.28
C GLU A 210 12.35 -23.71 5.61
N ALA A 211 12.48 -22.70 6.47
CA ALA A 211 11.37 -21.84 6.85
C ALA A 211 10.95 -20.90 5.70
N LEU A 212 11.91 -20.46 4.88
CA LEU A 212 11.66 -19.67 3.66
C LEU A 212 10.93 -20.47 2.60
N ALA A 213 11.24 -21.74 2.40
CA ALA A 213 10.49 -22.61 1.48
C ALA A 213 9.02 -22.75 1.88
N LYS A 214 8.74 -22.85 3.19
CA LYS A 214 7.36 -22.86 3.71
C LYS A 214 6.67 -21.50 3.52
N PHE A 215 7.39 -20.42 3.78
CA PHE A 215 6.90 -19.06 3.57
C PHE A 215 6.54 -18.84 2.11
N GLU A 216 7.43 -19.18 1.17
CA GLU A 216 7.22 -19.03 -0.28
C GLU A 216 5.99 -19.84 -0.74
N SER A 217 5.85 -21.09 -0.27
CA SER A 217 4.67 -21.93 -0.55
C SER A 217 3.37 -21.35 0.04
N TYR A 218 3.41 -20.84 1.27
CA TYR A 218 2.28 -20.19 1.91
C TYR A 218 1.84 -18.93 1.15
N ALA A 219 2.80 -18.08 0.82
CA ALA A 219 2.58 -16.85 0.11
C ALA A 219 1.99 -17.06 -1.29
N ALA A 220 2.50 -18.06 -2.03
CA ALA A 220 1.94 -18.45 -3.34
C ALA A 220 0.47 -18.88 -3.21
N LYS A 221 0.13 -19.64 -2.17
CA LYS A 221 -1.24 -20.07 -1.90
C LYS A 221 -2.17 -18.90 -1.54
N GLU A 222 -1.73 -18.03 -0.61
CA GLU A 222 -2.49 -16.85 -0.20
C GLU A 222 -2.67 -15.87 -1.37
N GLY A 223 -1.61 -15.65 -2.15
CA GLY A 223 -1.66 -14.81 -3.35
C GLY A 223 -2.64 -15.30 -4.41
N ALA A 224 -2.83 -16.63 -4.53
CA ALA A 224 -3.78 -17.22 -5.46
C ALA A 224 -5.23 -17.22 -4.96
N SER A 225 -5.44 -17.25 -3.63
CA SER A 225 -6.76 -17.36 -2.99
C SER A 225 -7.28 -16.08 -2.35
N GLY A 226 -6.55 -14.97 -2.52
CA GLY A 226 -6.91 -13.66 -1.98
C GLY A 226 -8.17 -13.04 -2.62
N TYR A 227 -8.57 -11.89 -2.12
CA TYR A 227 -9.64 -11.11 -2.75
C TYR A 227 -9.24 -10.62 -4.15
N SER A 228 -10.23 -10.46 -5.03
CA SER A 228 -10.03 -9.69 -6.26
C SER A 228 -9.62 -8.25 -5.92
N PRO A 229 -8.68 -7.65 -6.68
CA PRO A 229 -8.32 -6.23 -6.52
C PRO A 229 -9.51 -5.27 -6.60
N ASP A 230 -10.57 -5.61 -7.34
CA ASP A 230 -11.79 -4.82 -7.46
C ASP A 230 -12.52 -4.64 -6.10
N VAL A 231 -12.36 -5.60 -5.17
CA VAL A 231 -12.88 -5.45 -3.80
C VAL A 231 -12.24 -4.25 -3.11
N ILE A 232 -10.92 -4.10 -3.27
CA ILE A 232 -10.20 -2.94 -2.70
C ILE A 232 -10.60 -1.65 -3.42
N GLY A 233 -10.71 -1.67 -4.75
CA GLY A 233 -11.21 -0.53 -5.55
C GLY A 233 -12.57 -0.04 -5.06
N ASN A 234 -13.50 -0.94 -4.77
CA ASN A 234 -14.81 -0.59 -4.22
C ASN A 234 -14.72 0.00 -2.80
N VAL A 235 -13.80 -0.48 -1.96
CA VAL A 235 -13.58 0.10 -0.62
C VAL A 235 -12.94 1.49 -0.74
N VAL A 236 -12.02 1.72 -1.67
CA VAL A 236 -11.47 3.05 -1.98
C VAL A 236 -12.58 4.00 -2.40
N TRP A 237 -13.44 3.59 -3.33
CA TRP A 237 -14.60 4.39 -3.73
C TRP A 237 -15.49 4.74 -2.54
N GLN A 238 -15.81 3.78 -1.66
CA GLN A 238 -16.59 4.04 -0.44
C GLN A 238 -15.88 5.02 0.50
N ALA A 239 -14.56 4.89 0.67
CA ALA A 239 -13.78 5.80 1.50
C ALA A 239 -13.83 7.24 0.97
N LEU A 240 -13.81 7.42 -0.36
CA LEU A 240 -13.85 8.73 -0.99
C LEU A 240 -15.26 9.34 -1.05
N THR A 241 -16.33 8.54 -0.94
CA THR A 241 -17.70 9.03 -1.25
C THR A 241 -18.69 8.96 -0.09
N ARG A 242 -18.49 8.10 0.90
CA ARG A 242 -19.40 8.04 2.06
C ARG A 242 -19.37 9.35 2.84
N GLU A 243 -20.51 9.77 3.33
CA GLU A 243 -20.63 10.95 4.19
C GLU A 243 -19.77 10.82 5.46
N HIS A 244 -19.88 9.67 6.12
CA HIS A 244 -19.08 9.33 7.30
C HIS A 244 -18.25 8.07 7.05
N PRO A 245 -17.04 8.20 6.45
CA PRO A 245 -16.19 7.06 6.22
C PRO A 245 -15.57 6.57 7.53
N LYS A 246 -15.23 5.27 7.58
CA LYS A 246 -14.42 4.75 8.67
C LYS A 246 -12.99 5.27 8.54
N VAL A 247 -12.33 5.55 9.66
CA VAL A 247 -10.92 5.94 9.67
C VAL A 247 -9.99 4.80 9.20
N ARG A 248 -10.45 3.54 9.32
CA ARG A 248 -9.72 2.37 8.87
C ARG A 248 -10.65 1.26 8.41
N TYR A 249 -10.33 0.69 7.24
CA TYR A 249 -10.99 -0.49 6.66
C TYR A 249 -10.01 -1.66 6.67
N ALA A 250 -10.28 -2.71 7.48
CA ALA A 250 -9.57 -3.98 7.38
C ALA A 250 -10.30 -4.87 6.36
N VAL A 251 -9.68 -5.09 5.21
CA VAL A 251 -10.24 -5.87 4.10
C VAL A 251 -9.49 -7.21 4.03
N VAL A 252 -9.83 -8.10 4.94
CA VAL A 252 -9.12 -9.37 5.17
C VAL A 252 -10.09 -10.53 4.98
N PRO A 253 -9.77 -11.56 4.16
CA PRO A 253 -10.55 -12.79 4.09
C PRO A 253 -10.63 -13.44 5.46
N ASN A 254 -11.79 -14.04 5.77
CA ASN A 254 -12.02 -14.69 7.07
C ASN A 254 -11.60 -13.80 8.25
N ARG A 255 -12.13 -12.58 8.27
CA ARG A 255 -11.72 -11.51 9.18
C ARG A 255 -11.60 -11.94 10.65
N LEU A 256 -12.44 -12.84 11.13
CA LEU A 256 -12.38 -13.30 12.52
C LEU A 256 -11.04 -13.99 12.82
N THR A 257 -10.65 -14.96 12.00
CA THR A 257 -9.46 -15.80 12.19
C THR A 257 -8.17 -15.10 11.73
N ASN A 258 -8.22 -14.34 10.62
CA ASN A 258 -7.01 -13.78 10.02
C ASN A 258 -6.73 -12.33 10.45
N TRP A 259 -7.65 -11.72 11.22
CA TRP A 259 -7.48 -10.35 11.67
C TRP A 259 -7.79 -10.18 13.16
N THR A 260 -9.00 -10.57 13.62
CA THR A 260 -9.44 -10.26 14.99
C THR A 260 -8.74 -11.13 16.04
N ILE A 261 -8.75 -12.45 15.85
CA ILE A 261 -8.15 -13.39 16.79
C ILE A 261 -6.64 -13.15 16.96
N PRO A 262 -5.81 -12.99 15.91
CA PRO A 262 -4.38 -12.76 16.11
C PRO A 262 -4.04 -11.52 16.94
N GLN A 263 -4.89 -10.48 16.91
CA GLN A 263 -4.67 -9.27 17.70
C GLN A 263 -5.05 -9.42 19.18
N LEU A 264 -5.84 -10.44 19.53
CA LEU A 264 -6.27 -10.73 20.90
C LEU A 264 -5.36 -11.76 21.58
N ILE A 265 -4.60 -12.54 20.82
CA ILE A 265 -3.69 -13.57 21.37
C ILE A 265 -2.49 -12.87 22.04
N PRO A 266 -2.10 -13.28 23.29
CA PRO A 266 -0.86 -12.80 23.88
C PRO A 266 0.34 -13.06 22.96
N MET A 267 1.19 -12.05 22.76
CA MET A 267 2.25 -12.05 21.74
C MET A 267 3.14 -13.27 21.79
N ARG A 268 3.58 -13.73 22.99
CA ARG A 268 4.42 -14.93 23.14
C ARG A 268 3.75 -16.23 22.68
N ILE A 269 2.41 -16.29 22.74
CA ILE A 269 1.65 -17.45 22.24
C ILE A 269 1.59 -17.37 20.72
N LEU A 270 1.28 -16.19 20.18
CA LEU A 270 1.28 -15.94 18.74
C LEU A 270 2.65 -16.26 18.12
N ASP A 271 3.76 -15.80 18.75
CA ASP A 271 5.13 -16.10 18.31
C ASP A 271 5.38 -17.61 18.20
N LYS A 272 4.95 -18.40 19.19
CA LYS A 272 5.12 -19.86 19.18
C LYS A 272 4.30 -20.51 18.05
N LEU A 273 3.06 -20.07 17.84
CA LEU A 273 2.19 -20.57 16.78
C LEU A 273 2.77 -20.26 15.40
N VAL A 274 3.20 -19.02 15.18
CA VAL A 274 3.83 -18.59 13.93
C VAL A 274 5.15 -19.34 13.68
N ALA A 275 6.00 -19.48 14.70
CA ALA A 275 7.25 -20.21 14.59
C ALA A 275 7.02 -21.69 14.25
N GLN A 276 6.05 -22.33 14.88
CA GLN A 276 5.67 -23.72 14.59
C GLN A 276 5.12 -23.86 13.16
N PHE A 277 4.24 -22.97 12.74
CA PHE A 277 3.66 -22.96 11.40
C PHE A 277 4.72 -22.78 10.32
N MET A 278 5.63 -21.83 10.49
CA MET A 278 6.73 -21.57 9.56
C MET A 278 7.91 -22.54 9.68
N GLY A 279 7.92 -23.42 10.67
CA GLY A 279 9.02 -24.36 10.87
C GLY A 279 10.29 -23.70 11.44
N ILE A 280 10.17 -22.54 12.08
CA ILE A 280 11.28 -21.85 12.74
C ILE A 280 11.58 -22.57 14.05
N LYS A 281 12.68 -23.35 14.07
CA LYS A 281 13.09 -24.15 15.22
C LYS A 281 14.40 -23.62 15.81
N ARG A 282 14.49 -23.63 17.14
CA ARG A 282 15.75 -23.34 17.83
C ARG A 282 16.79 -24.42 17.45
N LYS A 283 17.87 -24.02 16.80
CA LYS A 283 19.03 -24.94 16.63
C LYS A 283 19.67 -25.18 17.99
N ARG A 284 19.82 -26.48 18.40
CA ARG A 284 20.60 -26.81 19.56
C ARG A 284 22.06 -26.46 19.26
N ARG A 285 22.71 -25.70 20.15
CA ARG A 285 24.16 -25.56 20.08
C ARG A 285 24.76 -26.96 20.27
N PRO A 286 25.72 -27.38 19.43
CA PRO A 286 26.49 -28.57 19.80
C PRO A 286 27.03 -28.31 21.21
N HIS A 287 26.79 -29.23 22.13
CA HIS A 287 27.41 -29.16 23.45
C HIS A 287 28.91 -29.13 23.20
N GLY A 288 29.57 -28.01 23.57
CA GLY A 288 31.01 -27.92 23.50
C GLY A 288 31.64 -29.04 24.28
N VAL A 289 32.63 -29.66 23.64
CA VAL A 289 33.63 -30.52 24.31
C VAL A 289 34.50 -29.63 25.15
#